data_7053085b4620f1d24f97a8ecb738278f
#
_entry.id   7053085b4620f1d24f97a8ecb738278f
#
_cell.length_a   1.000
_cell.length_b   1.000
_cell.length_c   1.000
_cell.angle_alpha   90.00
_cell.angle_beta   90.00
_cell.angle_gamma   90.00
#
_symmetry.space_group_name_H-M   'P 1'
#
loop_
_entity.id
_entity.type
_entity.pdbx_description
1 polymer ?
#
loop_
_entity_poly.entity_id
_entity_poly.type
_entity_poly.pdbx_seq_one_letter_code
_entity_poly.pdbx_strand_id
1 'polypeptide(L)'
;MNAVDILCNVEKYFDRNHNFFMLWGGLFAALFFGLFVPYNMYSRAMVQLETQQNANVILATQILDMNTRMEFLELSYERKQKVMREVECLARNIYFEAGGEPRAGKIAVAEVTMNRVKSNQFPKTVCAVVHQKHKNICQFSWVCEGKRSVRNNNAWRESQKIAESILISKKRYGIIGNAKYFHATYVNPKWADESRMIAQIGNHIFYH
;
A
#
# COMPACT_ATOMS: atom_id res chain seq x y z
N MET A 1 83.93 -40.07 -38.99
CA MET A 1 82.83 -39.30 -39.64
C MET A 1 82.96 -37.85 -39.15
N ASN A 2 83.29 -36.93 -40.01
CA ASN A 2 83.56 -35.54 -39.64
C ASN A 2 82.21 -34.78 -39.47
N ALA A 3 82.20 -33.77 -38.63
CA ALA A 3 80.99 -32.96 -38.35
C ALA A 3 80.34 -32.41 -39.63
N VAL A 4 81.11 -32.17 -40.69
CA VAL A 4 80.66 -31.74 -42.00
C VAL A 4 79.77 -32.79 -42.70
N ASP A 5 80.17 -34.12 -42.57
CA ASP A 5 79.38 -35.22 -43.13
C ASP A 5 78.05 -35.41 -42.44
N ILE A 6 77.98 -35.11 -41.15
CA ILE A 6 76.74 -35.17 -40.39
C ILE A 6 75.77 -34.01 -40.80
N LEU A 7 76.32 -32.81 -40.95
CA LEU A 7 75.49 -31.63 -41.37
C LEU A 7 74.95 -31.82 -42.79
N CYS A 8 75.81 -32.31 -43.73
CA CYS A 8 75.34 -32.56 -45.10
C CYS A 8 74.29 -33.68 -45.19
N ASN A 9 74.36 -34.69 -44.32
CA ASN A 9 73.34 -35.73 -44.24
C ASN A 9 72.00 -35.22 -43.60
N VAL A 10 72.13 -34.35 -42.64
CA VAL A 10 70.91 -33.72 -42.02
C VAL A 10 70.24 -32.80 -43.03
N GLU A 11 71.00 -32.01 -43.79
CA GLU A 11 70.46 -31.13 -44.83
C GLU A 11 69.72 -31.91 -45.93
N LYS A 12 70.35 -32.99 -46.44
CA LYS A 12 69.74 -33.91 -47.41
C LYS A 12 68.48 -34.62 -46.86
N TYR A 13 68.46 -34.93 -45.56
CA TYR A 13 67.28 -35.54 -44.91
C TYR A 13 66.14 -34.55 -44.84
N PHE A 14 66.42 -33.31 -44.47
CA PHE A 14 65.38 -32.23 -44.40
C PHE A 14 64.87 -31.89 -45.80
N ASP A 15 65.75 -31.76 -46.80
CA ASP A 15 65.32 -31.44 -48.18
C ASP A 15 64.48 -32.57 -48.80
N ARG A 16 64.79 -33.82 -48.49
CA ARG A 16 64.06 -34.99 -49.00
C ARG A 16 62.73 -35.15 -48.33
N ASN A 17 62.57 -34.68 -47.09
CA ASN A 17 61.38 -34.80 -46.33
C ASN A 17 60.62 -33.46 -46.23
N HIS A 18 61.13 -32.41 -46.84
CA HIS A 18 60.50 -31.07 -46.81
C HIS A 18 59.00 -31.10 -47.20
N ASN A 19 58.66 -31.81 -48.28
CA ASN A 19 57.30 -31.99 -48.73
C ASN A 19 56.43 -32.77 -47.71
N PHE A 20 57.04 -33.71 -47.00
CA PHE A 20 56.34 -34.47 -45.94
C PHE A 20 56.00 -33.56 -44.73
N PHE A 21 56.98 -32.77 -44.28
CA PHE A 21 56.76 -31.83 -43.19
C PHE A 21 55.77 -30.72 -43.59
N MET A 22 55.77 -30.22 -44.81
CA MET A 22 54.83 -29.22 -45.32
C MET A 22 53.43 -29.80 -45.45
N LEU A 23 53.27 -31.03 -45.93
CA LEU A 23 51.97 -31.71 -46.01
C LEU A 23 51.39 -31.99 -44.64
N TRP A 24 52.17 -32.46 -43.68
CA TRP A 24 51.70 -32.71 -42.30
C TRP A 24 51.42 -31.41 -41.54
N GLY A 25 52.25 -30.39 -41.68
CA GLY A 25 52.05 -29.07 -41.12
C GLY A 25 50.78 -28.44 -41.67
N GLY A 26 50.54 -28.56 -42.98
CA GLY A 26 49.26 -28.08 -43.58
C GLY A 26 48.03 -28.83 -43.09
N LEU A 27 48.10 -30.15 -42.91
CA LEU A 27 47.06 -31.00 -42.40
C LEU A 27 46.73 -30.68 -40.92
N PHE A 28 47.80 -30.52 -40.11
CA PHE A 28 47.62 -30.09 -38.69
C PHE A 28 47.05 -28.69 -38.59
N ALA A 29 47.49 -27.76 -39.41
CA ALA A 29 46.91 -26.41 -39.44
C ALA A 29 45.43 -26.45 -39.86
N ALA A 30 45.09 -27.21 -40.92
CA ALA A 30 43.70 -27.35 -41.38
C ALA A 30 42.79 -27.99 -40.32
N LEU A 31 43.24 -29.02 -39.61
CA LEU A 31 42.51 -29.65 -38.51
C LEU A 31 42.41 -28.72 -37.32
N PHE A 32 43.46 -28.00 -36.95
CA PHE A 32 43.44 -27.05 -35.85
C PHE A 32 42.48 -25.88 -36.14
N PHE A 33 42.60 -25.25 -37.30
CA PHE A 33 41.70 -24.14 -37.66
C PHE A 33 40.29 -24.62 -37.98
N GLY A 34 40.12 -25.82 -38.58
CA GLY A 34 38.82 -26.38 -38.91
C GLY A 34 37.97 -26.86 -37.72
N LEU A 35 38.64 -27.28 -36.64
CA LEU A 35 37.93 -27.82 -35.46
C LEU A 35 38.06 -26.92 -34.22
N PHE A 36 39.28 -26.40 -33.97
CA PHE A 36 39.54 -25.64 -32.75
C PHE A 36 38.91 -24.23 -32.75
N VAL A 37 38.96 -23.54 -33.91
CA VAL A 37 38.36 -22.22 -34.02
C VAL A 37 36.83 -22.26 -33.88
N PRO A 38 36.10 -23.16 -34.60
CA PRO A 38 34.65 -23.32 -34.37
C PRO A 38 34.28 -23.74 -32.96
N TYR A 39 35.06 -24.63 -32.34
CA TYR A 39 34.84 -25.04 -30.94
C TYR A 39 34.93 -23.87 -29.97
N ASN A 40 35.98 -23.04 -30.10
CA ASN A 40 36.16 -21.84 -29.27
C ASN A 40 35.03 -20.79 -29.50
N MET A 41 34.59 -20.63 -30.73
CA MET A 41 33.47 -19.75 -31.05
C MET A 41 32.16 -20.28 -30.43
N TYR A 42 31.91 -21.56 -30.54
CA TYR A 42 30.74 -22.21 -29.93
C TYR A 42 30.74 -22.09 -28.40
N SER A 43 31.87 -22.37 -27.75
CA SER A 43 31.99 -22.27 -26.29
C SER A 43 31.77 -20.84 -25.79
N ARG A 44 32.29 -19.83 -26.49
CA ARG A 44 32.03 -18.42 -26.16
C ARG A 44 30.56 -18.03 -26.32
N ALA A 45 29.93 -18.50 -27.41
CA ALA A 45 28.52 -18.25 -27.65
C ALA A 45 27.63 -18.89 -26.55
N MET A 46 27.97 -20.09 -26.10
CA MET A 46 27.26 -20.77 -25.00
C MET A 46 27.41 -20.03 -23.68
N VAL A 47 28.58 -19.55 -23.32
CA VAL A 47 28.82 -18.73 -22.12
C VAL A 47 28.06 -17.40 -22.21
N GLN A 48 28.04 -16.77 -23.37
CA GLN A 48 27.22 -15.54 -23.56
C GLN A 48 25.74 -15.81 -23.39
N LEU A 49 25.21 -16.90 -23.94
CA LEU A 49 23.81 -17.27 -23.81
C LEU A 49 23.45 -17.51 -22.35
N GLU A 50 24.26 -18.25 -21.61
CA GLU A 50 24.07 -18.54 -20.19
C GLU A 50 24.09 -17.25 -19.33
N THR A 51 25.04 -16.35 -19.59
CA THR A 51 25.10 -15.05 -18.90
C THR A 51 23.89 -14.20 -19.18
N GLN A 52 23.39 -14.21 -20.41
CA GLN A 52 22.18 -13.48 -20.77
C GLN A 52 20.91 -14.07 -20.15
N GLN A 53 20.81 -15.41 -20.09
CA GLN A 53 19.71 -16.08 -19.39
C GLN A 53 19.72 -15.75 -17.90
N ASN A 54 20.87 -15.79 -17.24
CA ASN A 54 21.00 -15.43 -15.82
C ASN A 54 20.63 -13.95 -15.58
N ALA A 55 21.05 -13.04 -16.44
CA ALA A 55 20.66 -11.62 -16.36
C ALA A 55 19.14 -11.43 -16.50
N ASN A 56 18.50 -12.15 -17.42
CA ASN A 56 17.05 -12.11 -17.61
C ASN A 56 16.30 -12.65 -16.39
N VAL A 57 16.80 -13.72 -15.76
CA VAL A 57 16.21 -14.26 -14.52
C VAL A 57 16.30 -13.24 -13.37
N ILE A 58 17.46 -12.60 -13.21
CA ILE A 58 17.66 -11.55 -12.19
C ILE A 58 16.69 -10.38 -12.44
N LEU A 59 16.59 -9.93 -13.68
CA LEU A 59 15.66 -8.84 -14.04
C LEU A 59 14.21 -9.23 -13.77
N ALA A 60 13.80 -10.43 -14.13
CA ALA A 60 12.45 -10.93 -13.87
C ALA A 60 12.13 -10.98 -12.36
N THR A 61 13.06 -11.42 -11.53
CA THR A 61 12.91 -11.43 -10.08
C THR A 61 12.81 -10.02 -9.49
N GLN A 62 13.58 -9.07 -10.00
CA GLN A 62 13.50 -7.66 -9.60
C GLN A 62 12.16 -7.02 -9.98
N ILE A 63 11.66 -7.31 -11.18
CA ILE A 63 10.33 -6.83 -11.61
C ILE A 63 9.24 -7.40 -10.71
N LEU A 64 9.30 -8.68 -10.36
CA LEU A 64 8.33 -9.30 -9.46
C LEU A 64 8.35 -8.66 -8.06
N ASP A 65 9.53 -8.41 -7.50
CA ASP A 65 9.68 -7.72 -6.21
C ASP A 65 9.13 -6.30 -6.25
N MET A 66 9.40 -5.54 -7.32
CA MET A 66 8.84 -4.20 -7.50
C MET A 66 7.31 -4.24 -7.60
N ASN A 67 6.75 -5.17 -8.36
CA ASN A 67 5.30 -5.29 -8.50
C ASN A 67 4.62 -5.61 -7.16
N THR A 68 5.18 -6.52 -6.37
CA THR A 68 4.66 -6.85 -5.03
C THR A 68 4.74 -5.67 -4.07
N ARG A 69 5.81 -4.87 -4.12
CA ARG A 69 5.94 -3.63 -3.34
C ARG A 69 4.92 -2.57 -3.77
N MET A 70 4.71 -2.42 -5.07
CA MET A 70 3.71 -1.48 -5.60
C MET A 70 2.30 -1.85 -5.12
N GLU A 71 1.91 -3.11 -5.22
CA GLU A 71 0.61 -3.61 -4.74
C GLU A 71 0.43 -3.36 -3.23
N PHE A 72 1.47 -3.63 -2.42
CA PHE A 72 1.44 -3.35 -0.99
C PHE A 72 1.25 -1.85 -0.69
N LEU A 73 1.95 -0.97 -1.42
CA LEU A 73 1.83 0.48 -1.26
C LEU A 73 0.43 0.96 -1.64
N GLU A 74 -0.13 0.44 -2.72
CA GLU A 74 -1.47 0.79 -3.20
C GLU A 74 -2.54 0.39 -2.17
N LEU A 75 -2.51 -0.85 -1.67
CA LEU A 75 -3.40 -1.31 -0.61
C LEU A 75 -3.26 -0.49 0.69
N SER A 76 -2.05 -0.10 1.05
CA SER A 76 -1.80 0.74 2.22
C SER A 76 -2.35 2.15 2.04
N TYR A 77 -2.22 2.72 0.85
CA TYR A 77 -2.76 4.02 0.48
C TYR A 77 -4.29 4.03 0.50
N GLU A 78 -4.93 3.04 -0.11
CA GLU A 78 -6.39 2.89 -0.10
C GLU A 78 -6.95 2.77 1.32
N ARG A 79 -6.29 1.97 2.16
CA ARG A 79 -6.66 1.84 3.58
C ARG A 79 -6.57 3.16 4.31
N LYS A 80 -5.50 3.92 4.09
CA LYS A 80 -5.33 5.26 4.67
C LYS A 80 -6.43 6.21 4.19
N GLN A 81 -6.73 6.22 2.90
CA GLN A 81 -7.80 7.05 2.33
C GLN A 81 -9.17 6.70 2.92
N LYS A 82 -9.46 5.42 3.12
CA LYS A 82 -10.69 4.96 3.76
C LYS A 82 -10.80 5.50 5.20
N VAL A 83 -9.73 5.39 5.99
CA VAL A 83 -9.71 5.92 7.36
C VAL A 83 -9.90 7.43 7.36
N MET A 84 -9.24 8.17 6.48
CA MET A 84 -9.36 9.63 6.42
C MET A 84 -10.79 10.07 6.02
N ARG A 85 -11.48 9.34 5.15
CA ARG A 85 -12.90 9.60 4.86
C ARG A 85 -13.78 9.40 6.10
N GLU A 86 -13.56 8.37 6.89
CA GLU A 86 -14.31 8.14 8.15
C GLU A 86 -14.03 9.26 9.16
N VAL A 87 -12.77 9.73 9.26
CA VAL A 87 -12.39 10.88 10.10
C VAL A 87 -13.14 12.15 9.68
N GLU A 88 -13.16 12.44 8.38
CA GLU A 88 -13.88 13.59 7.84
C GLU A 88 -15.39 13.52 8.16
N CYS A 89 -16.02 12.36 7.95
CA CYS A 89 -17.43 12.18 8.29
C CYS A 89 -17.70 12.43 9.78
N LEU A 90 -16.85 11.90 10.67
CA LEU A 90 -17.01 12.09 12.11
C LEU A 90 -16.80 13.55 12.52
N ALA A 91 -15.73 14.18 11.98
CA ALA A 91 -15.41 15.58 12.27
C ALA A 91 -16.54 16.53 11.83
N ARG A 92 -17.11 16.29 10.65
CA ARG A 92 -18.25 17.06 10.15
C ARG A 92 -19.48 16.88 11.03
N ASN A 93 -19.76 15.65 11.47
CA ASN A 93 -20.87 15.39 12.36
C ASN A 93 -20.70 16.12 13.69
N ILE A 94 -19.54 16.05 14.32
CA ILE A 94 -19.21 16.79 15.54
C ILE A 94 -19.38 18.30 15.31
N TYR A 95 -18.89 18.82 14.21
CA TYR A 95 -18.92 20.25 13.90
C TYR A 95 -20.34 20.79 13.76
N PHE A 96 -21.22 20.10 13.01
CA PHE A 96 -22.55 20.56 12.75
C PHE A 96 -23.52 20.32 13.92
N GLU A 97 -23.33 19.23 14.66
CA GLU A 97 -24.21 18.89 15.81
C GLU A 97 -23.76 19.56 17.11
N ALA A 98 -22.46 19.73 17.32
CA ALA A 98 -21.92 20.17 18.60
C ALA A 98 -20.83 21.24 18.49
N GLY A 99 -20.75 21.98 17.37
CA GLY A 99 -19.70 22.98 17.16
C GLY A 99 -19.65 24.07 18.22
N GLY A 100 -20.77 24.48 18.76
CA GLY A 100 -20.91 25.44 19.87
C GLY A 100 -20.77 24.84 21.27
N GLU A 101 -20.76 23.52 21.39
CA GLU A 101 -20.71 22.84 22.68
C GLU A 101 -19.29 22.87 23.31
N PRO A 102 -19.21 22.70 24.64
CA PRO A 102 -17.97 22.41 25.31
C PRO A 102 -17.31 21.16 24.72
N ARG A 103 -15.98 21.00 24.90
CA ARG A 103 -15.23 19.85 24.39
C ARG A 103 -15.86 18.50 24.79
N ALA A 104 -16.38 18.39 26.02
CA ALA A 104 -17.06 17.18 26.48
C ALA A 104 -18.32 16.88 25.64
N GLY A 105 -19.14 17.91 25.29
CA GLY A 105 -20.31 17.74 24.43
C GLY A 105 -19.93 17.28 23.01
N LYS A 106 -18.87 17.83 22.44
CA LYS A 106 -18.30 17.36 21.15
C LYS A 106 -17.87 15.89 21.18
N ILE A 107 -17.18 15.50 22.26
CA ILE A 107 -16.77 14.09 22.46
C ILE A 107 -18.00 13.20 22.61
N ALA A 108 -19.02 13.64 23.37
CA ALA A 108 -20.23 12.87 23.57
C ALA A 108 -20.99 12.59 22.26
N VAL A 109 -21.13 13.58 21.37
CA VAL A 109 -21.74 13.39 20.04
C VAL A 109 -20.89 12.42 19.19
N ALA A 110 -19.56 12.51 19.26
CA ALA A 110 -18.68 11.55 18.58
C ALA A 110 -18.88 10.12 19.12
N GLU A 111 -19.00 9.95 20.44
CA GLU A 111 -19.22 8.64 21.06
C GLU A 111 -20.58 8.04 20.71
N VAL A 112 -21.66 8.85 20.61
CA VAL A 112 -22.95 8.36 20.07
C VAL A 112 -22.75 7.76 18.69
N THR A 113 -22.06 8.46 17.79
CA THR A 113 -21.79 7.96 16.44
C THR A 113 -21.02 6.65 16.47
N MET A 114 -20.00 6.55 17.31
CA MET A 114 -19.20 5.33 17.47
C MET A 114 -19.97 4.17 18.11
N ASN A 115 -20.85 4.46 19.07
CA ASN A 115 -21.73 3.47 19.69
C ASN A 115 -22.73 2.90 18.69
N ARG A 116 -23.26 3.74 17.78
CA ARG A 116 -24.09 3.29 16.67
C ARG A 116 -23.34 2.36 15.73
N VAL A 117 -22.10 2.71 15.31
CA VAL A 117 -21.25 1.86 14.47
C VAL A 117 -21.04 0.46 15.10
N LYS A 118 -20.92 0.38 16.42
CA LYS A 118 -20.77 -0.89 17.15
C LYS A 118 -22.06 -1.68 17.29
N SER A 119 -23.20 -0.98 17.28
CA SER A 119 -24.52 -1.60 17.46
C SER A 119 -24.97 -2.32 16.19
N ASN A 120 -25.62 -3.48 16.35
CA ASN A 120 -26.20 -4.22 15.21
C ASN A 120 -27.43 -3.54 14.59
N GLN A 121 -27.98 -2.52 15.25
CA GLN A 121 -29.13 -1.75 14.78
C GLN A 121 -28.76 -0.65 13.78
N PHE A 122 -27.49 -0.35 13.60
CA PHE A 122 -27.01 0.76 12.78
C PHE A 122 -25.96 0.29 11.76
N PRO A 123 -25.69 1.12 10.73
CA PRO A 123 -24.63 0.85 9.76
C PRO A 123 -23.25 0.67 10.42
N LYS A 124 -22.35 -0.05 9.76
CA LYS A 124 -21.05 -0.48 10.32
C LYS A 124 -19.90 0.47 10.03
N THR A 125 -20.13 1.62 9.41
CA THR A 125 -19.13 2.67 9.19
C THR A 125 -19.60 4.01 9.68
N VAL A 126 -18.69 4.90 10.04
CA VAL A 126 -19.02 6.24 10.52
C VAL A 126 -19.78 7.03 9.44
N CYS A 127 -19.25 7.04 8.21
CA CYS A 127 -19.90 7.74 7.11
C CYS A 127 -21.32 7.23 6.86
N ALA A 128 -21.54 5.91 6.93
CA ALA A 128 -22.85 5.32 6.73
C ALA A 128 -23.83 5.66 7.87
N VAL A 129 -23.35 5.72 9.12
CA VAL A 129 -24.15 6.19 10.27
C VAL A 129 -24.52 7.68 10.13
N VAL A 130 -23.53 8.51 9.76
CA VAL A 130 -23.73 9.96 9.62
C VAL A 130 -24.72 10.28 8.49
N HIS A 131 -24.63 9.57 7.37
CA HIS A 131 -25.50 9.79 6.21
C HIS A 131 -26.76 8.90 6.20
N GLN A 132 -27.01 8.17 7.29
CA GLN A 132 -28.19 7.29 7.38
C GLN A 132 -29.47 8.09 7.21
N LYS A 133 -30.39 7.53 6.40
CA LYS A 133 -31.74 8.06 6.20
C LYS A 133 -32.76 6.98 6.49
N HIS A 134 -33.87 7.37 7.11
CA HIS A 134 -35.05 6.54 7.18
C HIS A 134 -36.16 7.23 6.42
N LYS A 135 -36.63 6.63 5.33
CA LYS A 135 -37.48 7.30 4.33
C LYS A 135 -36.80 8.60 3.86
N ASN A 136 -37.37 9.75 4.06
CA ASN A 136 -36.81 11.05 3.68
C ASN A 136 -36.22 11.84 4.87
N ILE A 137 -36.08 11.21 6.04
CA ILE A 137 -35.55 11.85 7.25
C ILE A 137 -34.11 11.45 7.45
N CYS A 138 -33.20 12.44 7.49
CA CYS A 138 -31.80 12.21 7.84
C CYS A 138 -31.61 11.97 9.33
N GLN A 139 -30.74 11.06 9.70
CA GLN A 139 -30.38 10.80 11.09
C GLN A 139 -29.80 12.05 11.76
N PHE A 140 -29.02 12.83 11.01
CA PHE A 140 -28.51 14.13 11.38
C PHE A 140 -29.07 15.18 10.41
N SER A 141 -29.75 16.22 10.93
CA SER A 141 -30.51 17.17 10.11
C SER A 141 -29.65 17.91 9.08
N TRP A 142 -28.46 18.29 9.46
CA TRP A 142 -27.53 19.02 8.61
C TRP A 142 -27.20 18.31 7.27
N VAL A 143 -27.29 16.97 7.24
CA VAL A 143 -27.11 16.18 6.01
C VAL A 143 -28.22 16.44 4.99
N CYS A 144 -29.46 16.51 5.43
CA CYS A 144 -30.64 16.82 4.58
C CYS A 144 -30.73 18.32 4.25
N GLU A 145 -30.30 19.18 5.15
CA GLU A 145 -30.25 20.63 4.95
C GLU A 145 -29.19 21.08 3.93
N GLY A 146 -28.34 20.14 3.44
CA GLY A 146 -27.34 20.45 2.46
C GLY A 146 -26.16 21.30 2.97
N LYS A 147 -25.97 21.38 4.30
CA LYS A 147 -24.85 22.08 4.92
C LYS A 147 -23.53 21.37 4.59
N ARG A 148 -22.85 21.81 3.55
CA ARG A 148 -21.60 21.17 3.06
C ARG A 148 -20.33 21.93 3.39
N SER A 149 -20.42 23.25 3.58
CA SER A 149 -19.26 24.08 3.89
C SER A 149 -19.00 24.17 5.38
N VAL A 150 -17.82 23.85 5.80
CA VAL A 150 -17.32 24.11 7.15
C VAL A 150 -16.50 25.39 7.14
N ARG A 151 -16.63 26.21 8.17
CA ARG A 151 -15.74 27.37 8.36
C ARG A 151 -14.44 26.89 9.00
N ASN A 152 -13.31 27.35 8.50
CA ASN A 152 -12.01 27.05 9.13
C ASN A 152 -11.82 27.87 10.41
N ASN A 153 -12.48 27.43 11.47
CA ASN A 153 -12.45 28.05 12.78
C ASN A 153 -11.98 27.06 13.86
N ASN A 154 -11.93 27.51 15.11
CA ASN A 154 -11.50 26.69 16.24
C ASN A 154 -12.43 25.46 16.44
N ALA A 155 -13.74 25.61 16.24
CA ALA A 155 -14.70 24.51 16.36
C ALA A 155 -14.41 23.39 15.36
N TRP A 156 -14.10 23.74 14.10
CA TRP A 156 -13.73 22.77 13.08
C TRP A 156 -12.44 22.04 13.42
N ARG A 157 -11.37 22.79 13.76
CA ARG A 157 -10.07 22.18 14.13
C ARG A 157 -10.19 21.27 15.35
N GLU A 158 -11.03 21.64 16.32
CA GLU A 158 -11.28 20.80 17.48
C GLU A 158 -12.06 19.52 17.12
N SER A 159 -13.07 19.64 16.26
CA SER A 159 -13.83 18.49 15.74
C SER A 159 -12.92 17.50 15.00
N GLN A 160 -12.01 17.98 14.17
CA GLN A 160 -10.99 17.14 13.48
C GLN A 160 -10.10 16.41 14.49
N LYS A 161 -9.51 17.12 15.47
CA LYS A 161 -8.66 16.52 16.50
C LYS A 161 -9.38 15.44 17.32
N ILE A 162 -10.66 15.64 17.64
CA ILE A 162 -11.48 14.63 18.34
C ILE A 162 -11.67 13.40 17.44
N ALA A 163 -12.07 13.60 16.19
CA ALA A 163 -12.28 12.51 15.23
C ALA A 163 -11.00 11.69 14.99
N GLU A 164 -9.86 12.36 14.79
CA GLU A 164 -8.53 11.71 14.64
C GLU A 164 -8.16 10.92 15.90
N SER A 165 -8.36 11.51 17.09
CA SER A 165 -8.05 10.80 18.35
C SER A 165 -8.86 9.51 18.51
N ILE A 166 -10.10 9.50 18.08
CA ILE A 166 -10.99 8.33 18.18
C ILE A 166 -10.65 7.29 17.10
N LEU A 167 -10.50 7.70 15.84
CA LEU A 167 -10.40 6.77 14.72
C LEU A 167 -8.96 6.36 14.40
N ILE A 168 -7.99 7.25 14.54
CA ILE A 168 -6.57 6.97 14.28
C ILE A 168 -5.89 6.50 15.57
N SER A 169 -5.94 7.30 16.63
CA SER A 169 -5.28 7.00 17.92
C SER A 169 -6.05 5.99 18.77
N LYS A 170 -7.25 5.55 18.34
CA LYS A 170 -8.12 4.58 19.03
C LYS A 170 -8.47 4.99 20.47
N LYS A 171 -8.46 6.29 20.75
CA LYS A 171 -8.78 6.79 22.08
C LYS A 171 -10.26 6.58 22.39
N ARG A 172 -10.54 6.10 23.59
CA ARG A 172 -11.88 5.94 24.13
C ARG A 172 -12.03 6.88 25.34
N TYR A 173 -13.08 7.68 25.32
CA TYR A 173 -13.36 8.64 26.41
C TYR A 173 -14.36 8.08 27.41
N GLY A 174 -15.40 7.37 26.94
CA GLY A 174 -16.38 6.67 27.77
C GLY A 174 -17.30 7.56 28.59
N ILE A 175 -17.45 8.83 28.19
CA ILE A 175 -18.18 9.83 29.02
C ILE A 175 -19.70 9.66 28.98
N ILE A 176 -20.24 8.98 27.98
CA ILE A 176 -21.67 8.71 27.82
C ILE A 176 -21.98 7.19 27.74
N GLY A 177 -21.04 6.33 28.18
CA GLY A 177 -21.24 4.88 28.17
C GLY A 177 -21.66 4.37 26.77
N ASN A 178 -22.82 3.71 26.72
CA ASN A 178 -23.38 3.12 25.49
C ASN A 178 -24.52 3.93 24.86
N ALA A 179 -24.65 5.23 25.18
CA ALA A 179 -25.68 6.10 24.61
C ALA A 179 -25.68 6.06 23.08
N LYS A 180 -26.85 5.96 22.48
CA LYS A 180 -27.07 5.93 21.03
C LYS A 180 -28.00 7.04 20.53
N TYR A 181 -28.64 7.75 21.45
CA TYR A 181 -29.59 8.81 21.15
C TYR A 181 -29.24 10.06 21.95
N PHE A 182 -29.57 11.22 21.41
CA PHE A 182 -29.48 12.49 22.10
C PHE A 182 -30.46 13.50 21.50
N HIS A 183 -30.80 14.50 22.26
CA HIS A 183 -31.51 15.71 21.79
C HIS A 183 -31.01 16.93 22.56
N ALA A 184 -31.28 18.10 22.00
CA ALA A 184 -30.98 19.36 22.69
C ALA A 184 -31.92 19.59 23.86
N THR A 185 -31.45 20.20 24.95
CA THR A 185 -32.22 20.43 26.19
C THR A 185 -33.52 21.22 26.00
N TYR A 186 -33.60 22.04 24.95
CA TYR A 186 -34.78 22.84 24.61
C TYR A 186 -35.83 22.09 23.76
N VAL A 187 -35.58 20.79 23.46
CA VAL A 187 -36.52 19.93 22.71
C VAL A 187 -37.00 18.82 23.65
N ASN A 188 -38.26 18.46 23.55
CA ASN A 188 -38.82 17.34 24.30
C ASN A 188 -39.46 16.31 23.34
N PRO A 189 -38.68 15.39 22.78
CA PRO A 189 -39.21 14.43 21.84
C PRO A 189 -39.96 13.30 22.55
N LYS A 190 -41.05 12.81 21.96
CA LYS A 190 -41.90 11.75 22.53
C LYS A 190 -41.15 10.43 22.84
N TRP A 191 -40.01 10.19 22.24
CA TRP A 191 -39.21 8.99 22.46
C TRP A 191 -38.24 9.12 23.66
N ALA A 192 -38.03 10.36 24.16
CA ALA A 192 -37.13 10.58 25.29
C ALA A 192 -37.84 10.09 26.58
N ASP A 193 -37.22 9.13 27.24
CA ASP A 193 -37.66 8.53 28.48
C ASP A 193 -36.58 8.73 29.54
N GLU A 194 -36.93 9.40 30.62
CA GLU A 194 -36.00 9.70 31.73
C GLU A 194 -35.35 8.44 32.29
N SER A 195 -36.06 7.31 32.29
CA SER A 195 -35.52 6.03 32.76
C SER A 195 -34.33 5.54 31.92
N ARG A 196 -34.16 6.03 30.69
CA ARG A 196 -33.07 5.71 29.78
C ARG A 196 -32.00 6.81 29.66
N MET A 197 -32.18 7.90 30.43
CA MET A 197 -31.21 9.00 30.44
C MET A 197 -29.90 8.54 31.07
N ILE A 198 -28.80 8.86 30.40
CA ILE A 198 -27.43 8.54 30.86
C ILE A 198 -26.75 9.78 31.43
N ALA A 199 -26.79 10.89 30.68
CA ALA A 199 -26.12 12.13 31.06
C ALA A 199 -26.71 13.34 30.37
N GLN A 200 -26.55 14.50 30.99
CA GLN A 200 -26.63 15.78 30.31
C GLN A 200 -25.24 16.42 30.23
N ILE A 201 -24.81 16.80 29.03
CA ILE A 201 -23.52 17.45 28.80
C ILE A 201 -23.74 18.63 27.88
N GLY A 202 -23.44 19.82 28.40
CA GLY A 202 -23.78 21.08 27.71
C GLY A 202 -25.28 21.18 27.45
N ASN A 203 -25.65 21.48 26.23
CA ASN A 203 -27.05 21.60 25.81
C ASN A 203 -27.62 20.30 25.22
N HIS A 204 -27.03 19.16 25.50
CA HIS A 204 -27.49 17.85 25.01
C HIS A 204 -27.77 16.88 26.15
N ILE A 205 -28.84 16.09 26.01
CA ILE A 205 -29.22 15.00 26.89
C ILE A 205 -29.06 13.69 26.12
N PHE A 206 -28.32 12.73 26.71
CA PHE A 206 -27.91 11.46 26.08
C PHE A 206 -28.66 10.29 26.68
N TYR A 207 -29.07 9.34 25.82
CA TYR A 207 -29.92 8.20 26.17
C TYR A 207 -29.37 6.88 25.62
N HIS A 208 -29.73 5.80 26.36
CA HIS A 208 -29.46 4.43 25.92
C HIS A 208 -30.36 3.98 24.77
#